data_f6d6d1cb6ac08e803a2262f053ebd220
#
_entry.id   f6d6d1cb6ac08e803a2262f053ebd220
#
_cell.length_a   1.000
_cell.length_b   1.000
_cell.length_c   1.000
_cell.angle_alpha   90.00
_cell.angle_beta   90.00
_cell.angle_gamma   90.00
#
_symmetry.space_group_name_H-M   'P 1'
#
loop_
_entity.id
_entity.type
_entity.pdbx_description
1 polymer ?
#
loop_
_entity_poly.entity_id
_entity_poly.type
_entity_poly.pdbx_seq_one_letter_code
_entity_poly.pdbx_strand_id
1 'polypeptide(L)'
;EVAYLKAYSLEQAGRKQEAASAYMMIPDRIDSYYGGLATARLLALGNASQRAAVAARAERVRSQNNSAASQYPAPYREAIVREASKRGVDPRLVLAIMRQESSFKPRAKSIAAARGLLQLTPDTAARYASHVGLNNLRDEDLYRPETSILLGSVYLAELARQFPNLPEAVVASYNGGEDNVARWLKRAGRRDPGVFAAEVGFEETKKYVAIVMANYRAYQELYTNDLRPRR
;
A
#
# COMPACT_ATOMS: atom_id res chain seq x y z
N GLU A 1 6.50 14.66 -0.03
CA GLU A 1 5.13 15.16 -0.20
C GLU A 1 5.13 16.50 -0.91
N VAL A 2 5.61 17.59 -0.30
CA VAL A 2 5.55 18.96 -0.86
C VAL A 2 6.12 19.05 -2.29
N ALA A 3 7.28 18.45 -2.55
CA ALA A 3 7.88 18.44 -3.87
C ALA A 3 6.99 17.77 -4.92
N TYR A 4 6.30 16.69 -4.55
CA TYR A 4 5.36 16.00 -5.43
C TYR A 4 4.14 16.88 -5.74
N LEU A 5 3.53 17.47 -4.72
CA LEU A 5 2.37 18.35 -4.89
C LEU A 5 2.68 19.56 -5.77
N LYS A 6 3.89 20.15 -5.61
CA LYS A 6 4.37 21.22 -6.48
C LYS A 6 4.46 20.77 -7.94
N ALA A 7 5.10 19.63 -8.19
CA ALA A 7 5.22 19.08 -9.54
C ALA A 7 3.85 18.76 -10.16
N TYR A 8 2.95 18.17 -9.34
CA TYR A 8 1.58 17.88 -9.76
C TYR A 8 0.79 19.14 -10.10
N SER A 9 0.90 20.20 -9.30
CA SER A 9 0.26 21.48 -9.60
C SER A 9 0.74 22.09 -10.92
N LEU A 10 2.03 22.03 -11.22
CA LEU A 10 2.59 22.44 -12.52
C LEU A 10 1.99 21.62 -13.67
N GLU A 11 1.86 20.31 -13.49
CA GLU A 11 1.27 19.43 -14.49
C GLU A 11 -0.22 19.78 -14.75
N GLN A 12 -1.00 20.03 -13.69
CA GLN A 12 -2.41 20.43 -13.82
C GLN A 12 -2.58 21.80 -14.47
N ALA A 13 -1.60 22.67 -14.32
CA ALA A 13 -1.53 23.98 -15.00
C ALA A 13 -1.10 23.89 -16.48
N GLY A 14 -0.89 22.65 -17.01
CA GLY A 14 -0.43 22.44 -18.38
C GLY A 14 1.08 22.70 -18.61
N ARG A 15 1.83 23.06 -17.56
CA ARG A 15 3.28 23.33 -17.59
C ARG A 15 4.10 22.03 -17.59
N LYS A 16 3.85 21.16 -18.59
CA LYS A 16 4.34 19.78 -18.62
C LYS A 16 5.87 19.68 -18.51
N GLN A 17 6.62 20.58 -19.11
CA GLN A 17 8.08 20.53 -19.08
C GLN A 17 8.65 20.86 -17.70
N GLU A 18 8.07 21.86 -17.05
CA GLU A 18 8.43 22.24 -15.69
C GLU A 18 8.00 21.18 -14.68
N ALA A 19 6.80 20.61 -14.86
CA ALA A 19 6.34 19.49 -14.06
C ALA A 19 7.29 18.30 -14.15
N ALA A 20 7.70 17.93 -15.37
CA ALA A 20 8.64 16.83 -15.58
C ALA A 20 10.00 17.10 -14.92
N SER A 21 10.52 18.32 -15.03
CA SER A 21 11.76 18.72 -14.35
C SER A 21 11.60 18.64 -12.81
N ALA A 22 10.48 19.10 -12.27
CA ALA A 22 10.18 19.04 -10.84
C ALA A 22 10.05 17.59 -10.34
N TYR A 23 9.37 16.70 -11.08
CA TYR A 23 9.30 15.27 -10.75
C TYR A 23 10.68 14.59 -10.78
N MET A 24 11.54 14.95 -11.72
CA MET A 24 12.90 14.40 -11.81
C MET A 24 13.76 14.71 -10.59
N MET A 25 13.51 15.84 -9.91
CA MET A 25 14.22 16.24 -8.68
C MET A 25 13.80 15.45 -7.45
N ILE A 26 12.68 14.71 -7.50
CA ILE A 26 12.22 13.91 -6.36
C ILE A 26 13.05 12.60 -6.32
N PRO A 27 13.81 12.33 -5.26
CA PRO A 27 14.61 11.10 -5.18
C PRO A 27 13.74 9.85 -5.31
N ASP A 28 14.23 8.86 -6.06
CA ASP A 28 13.55 7.58 -6.23
C ASP A 28 14.41 6.42 -5.73
N ARG A 29 13.83 5.63 -4.84
CA ARG A 29 14.38 4.42 -4.27
C ARG A 29 13.29 3.37 -4.21
N ILE A 30 13.67 2.10 -4.01
CA ILE A 30 12.72 0.99 -3.94
C ILE A 30 11.62 1.19 -2.88
N ASP A 31 11.94 1.87 -1.80
CA ASP A 31 11.08 2.18 -0.65
C ASP A 31 10.59 3.64 -0.63
N SER A 32 10.68 4.37 -1.74
CA SER A 32 10.23 5.77 -1.81
C SER A 32 8.84 5.89 -2.41
N TYR A 33 7.83 6.15 -1.58
CA TYR A 33 6.45 6.32 -2.04
C TYR A 33 6.33 7.45 -3.08
N TYR A 34 6.69 8.69 -2.71
CA TYR A 34 6.58 9.83 -3.65
C TYR A 34 7.56 9.76 -4.81
N GLY A 35 8.71 9.10 -4.63
CA GLY A 35 9.65 8.83 -5.72
C GLY A 35 9.02 7.92 -6.79
N GLY A 36 8.31 6.89 -6.35
CA GLY A 36 7.58 5.99 -7.25
C GLY A 36 6.46 6.69 -8.00
N LEU A 37 5.65 7.48 -7.29
CA LEU A 37 4.60 8.28 -7.92
C LEU A 37 5.18 9.25 -8.95
N ALA A 38 6.29 9.93 -8.63
CA ALA A 38 6.96 10.84 -9.55
C ALA A 38 7.45 10.11 -10.81
N THR A 39 8.04 8.91 -10.66
CA THR A 39 8.46 8.09 -11.80
C THR A 39 7.28 7.66 -12.68
N ALA A 40 6.17 7.25 -12.07
CA ALA A 40 4.95 6.92 -12.80
C ALA A 40 4.40 8.12 -13.61
N ARG A 41 4.40 9.32 -13.00
CA ARG A 41 3.97 10.56 -13.70
C ARG A 41 4.91 10.92 -14.85
N LEU A 42 6.21 10.79 -14.66
CA LEU A 42 7.21 11.02 -15.71
C LEU A 42 7.00 10.11 -16.93
N LEU A 43 6.70 8.83 -16.66
CA LEU A 43 6.38 7.85 -17.72
C LEU A 43 5.09 8.24 -18.47
N ALA A 44 4.06 8.66 -17.74
CA ALA A 44 2.78 9.09 -18.30
C ALA A 44 2.89 10.39 -19.12
N LEU A 45 3.74 11.33 -18.71
CA LEU A 45 3.99 12.58 -19.45
C LEU A 45 4.65 12.34 -20.82
N GLY A 46 5.38 11.23 -20.99
CA GLY A 46 5.91 10.78 -22.28
C GLY A 46 6.90 11.73 -22.94
N ASN A 47 7.59 12.58 -22.17
CA ASN A 47 8.52 13.57 -22.71
C ASN A 47 9.73 12.90 -23.40
N ALA A 48 9.81 13.04 -24.73
CA ALA A 48 10.83 12.37 -25.55
C ALA A 48 12.26 12.75 -25.13
N SER A 49 12.50 14.01 -24.76
CA SER A 49 13.84 14.50 -24.37
C SER A 49 14.31 13.94 -23.01
N GLN A 50 13.41 13.45 -22.17
CA GLN A 50 13.73 12.91 -20.85
C GLN A 50 13.60 11.38 -20.78
N ARG A 51 13.16 10.73 -21.86
CA ARG A 51 12.89 9.27 -21.87
C ARG A 51 14.07 8.44 -21.37
N ALA A 52 15.28 8.73 -21.82
CA ALA A 52 16.48 8.01 -21.39
C ALA A 52 16.77 8.21 -19.88
N ALA A 53 16.61 9.43 -19.37
CA ALA A 53 16.81 9.75 -17.97
C ALA A 53 15.76 9.07 -17.07
N VAL A 54 14.50 9.00 -17.50
CA VAL A 54 13.42 8.30 -16.79
C VAL A 54 13.66 6.79 -16.79
N ALA A 55 14.11 6.22 -17.92
CA ALA A 55 14.48 4.81 -17.99
C ALA A 55 15.66 4.47 -17.06
N ALA A 56 16.71 5.29 -17.06
CA ALA A 56 17.85 5.13 -16.16
C ALA A 56 17.45 5.27 -14.67
N ARG A 57 16.49 6.13 -14.37
CA ARG A 57 15.92 6.27 -13.02
C ARG A 57 15.23 4.98 -12.57
N ALA A 58 14.37 4.41 -13.41
CA ALA A 58 13.67 3.16 -13.12
C ALA A 58 14.65 1.98 -12.98
N GLU A 59 15.69 1.94 -13.80
CA GLU A 59 16.72 0.90 -13.72
C GLU A 59 17.53 0.97 -12.44
N ARG A 60 17.89 2.17 -11.96
CA ARG A 60 18.55 2.33 -10.66
C ARG A 60 17.72 1.79 -9.50
N VAL A 61 16.39 1.90 -9.55
CA VAL A 61 15.52 1.31 -8.54
C VAL A 61 15.58 -0.22 -8.62
N ARG A 62 15.50 -0.78 -9.83
CA ARG A 62 15.58 -2.24 -10.04
C ARG A 62 16.92 -2.82 -9.61
N SER A 63 18.03 -2.11 -9.84
CA SER A 63 19.36 -2.58 -9.41
C SER A 63 19.52 -2.71 -7.89
N GLN A 64 18.62 -2.11 -7.11
CA GLN A 64 18.60 -2.25 -5.65
C GLN A 64 17.97 -3.57 -5.16
N ASN A 65 17.34 -4.36 -6.05
CA ASN A 65 16.57 -5.54 -5.68
C ASN A 65 17.36 -6.56 -4.86
N ASN A 66 18.58 -6.88 -5.28
CA ASN A 66 19.40 -7.87 -4.58
C ASN A 66 19.76 -7.47 -3.15
N SER A 67 20.04 -6.19 -2.91
CA SER A 67 20.36 -5.67 -1.58
C SER A 67 19.13 -5.50 -0.70
N ALA A 68 17.96 -5.25 -1.29
CA ALA A 68 16.71 -5.04 -0.58
C ALA A 68 15.96 -6.34 -0.24
N ALA A 69 16.17 -7.42 -0.98
CA ALA A 69 15.41 -8.67 -0.83
C ALA A 69 15.46 -9.24 0.60
N SER A 70 16.60 -9.17 1.28
CA SER A 70 16.73 -9.63 2.67
C SER A 70 15.92 -8.81 3.67
N GLN A 71 15.64 -7.55 3.35
CA GLN A 71 14.86 -6.64 4.20
C GLN A 71 13.35 -6.79 4.00
N TYR A 72 12.92 -7.42 2.89
CA TYR A 72 11.52 -7.58 2.53
C TYR A 72 11.14 -9.06 2.40
N PRO A 73 11.12 -9.83 3.50
CA PRO A 73 10.73 -11.25 3.46
C PRO A 73 9.25 -11.41 3.06
N ALA A 74 8.92 -12.53 2.45
CA ALA A 74 7.54 -12.90 2.09
C ALA A 74 7.11 -14.19 2.84
N PRO A 75 6.96 -14.15 4.18
CA PRO A 75 6.47 -15.29 4.94
C PRO A 75 5.01 -15.58 4.64
N TYR A 76 4.54 -16.78 4.99
CA TYR A 76 3.14 -17.21 4.78
C TYR A 76 2.64 -17.11 3.34
N ARG A 77 3.56 -17.16 2.37
CA ARG A 77 3.31 -16.94 0.94
C ARG A 77 2.07 -17.68 0.44
N GLU A 78 1.98 -18.99 0.69
CA GLU A 78 0.89 -19.83 0.17
C GLU A 78 -0.48 -19.38 0.70
N ALA A 79 -0.57 -19.10 2.00
CA ALA A 79 -1.81 -18.62 2.62
C ALA A 79 -2.21 -17.25 2.08
N ILE A 80 -1.25 -16.31 1.96
CA ILE A 80 -1.51 -14.96 1.46
C ILE A 80 -1.96 -15.02 0.00
N VAL A 81 -1.25 -15.74 -0.86
CA VAL A 81 -1.61 -15.85 -2.29
C VAL A 81 -2.99 -16.48 -2.44
N ARG A 82 -3.27 -17.57 -1.72
CA ARG A 82 -4.57 -18.24 -1.78
C ARG A 82 -5.71 -17.32 -1.37
N GLU A 83 -5.59 -16.64 -0.22
CA GLU A 83 -6.70 -15.86 0.33
C GLU A 83 -6.87 -14.49 -0.34
N ALA A 84 -5.78 -13.81 -0.67
CA ALA A 84 -5.82 -12.51 -1.32
C ALA A 84 -6.27 -12.62 -2.79
N SER A 85 -5.63 -13.51 -3.58
CA SER A 85 -5.94 -13.63 -5.01
C SER A 85 -7.38 -14.09 -5.27
N LYS A 86 -7.90 -14.99 -4.43
CA LYS A 86 -9.31 -15.43 -4.50
C LYS A 86 -10.30 -14.26 -4.38
N ARG A 87 -9.88 -13.15 -3.74
CA ARG A 87 -10.70 -11.97 -3.45
C ARG A 87 -10.33 -10.74 -4.28
N GLY A 88 -9.43 -10.90 -5.25
CA GLY A 88 -8.96 -9.79 -6.07
C GLY A 88 -8.07 -8.78 -5.34
N VAL A 89 -7.54 -9.15 -4.18
CA VAL A 89 -6.56 -8.33 -3.43
C VAL A 89 -5.15 -8.69 -3.89
N ASP A 90 -4.31 -7.68 -4.09
CA ASP A 90 -2.90 -7.93 -4.40
C ASP A 90 -2.17 -8.53 -3.18
N PRO A 91 -1.59 -9.74 -3.27
CA PRO A 91 -0.86 -10.37 -2.19
C PRO A 91 0.30 -9.52 -1.64
N ARG A 92 0.89 -8.67 -2.48
CA ARG A 92 1.97 -7.75 -2.07
C ARG A 92 1.48 -6.64 -1.17
N LEU A 93 0.22 -6.20 -1.32
CA LEU A 93 -0.42 -5.24 -0.42
C LEU A 93 -0.66 -5.86 0.96
N VAL A 94 -1.10 -7.12 1.00
CA VAL A 94 -1.26 -7.86 2.26
C VAL A 94 0.06 -7.96 3.02
N LEU A 95 1.16 -8.28 2.33
CA LEU A 95 2.50 -8.29 2.93
C LEU A 95 2.93 -6.91 3.47
N ALA A 96 2.65 -5.86 2.72
CA ALA A 96 3.02 -4.49 3.13
C ALA A 96 2.30 -4.08 4.41
N ILE A 97 1.00 -4.39 4.52
CA ILE A 97 0.20 -4.15 5.71
C ILE A 97 0.69 -5.04 6.87
N MET A 98 0.84 -6.35 6.65
CA MET A 98 1.33 -7.30 7.67
C MET A 98 2.69 -6.87 8.24
N ARG A 99 3.60 -6.39 7.40
CA ARG A 99 4.89 -5.86 7.82
C ARG A 99 4.73 -4.69 8.79
N GLN A 100 3.85 -3.75 8.48
CA GLN A 100 3.60 -2.57 9.31
C GLN A 100 2.86 -2.93 10.60
N GLU A 101 1.88 -3.81 10.53
CA GLU A 101 1.01 -4.16 11.67
C GLU A 101 1.72 -5.00 12.73
N SER A 102 2.47 -6.00 12.32
CA SER A 102 3.03 -6.98 13.26
C SER A 102 4.51 -7.27 13.09
N SER A 103 5.15 -6.73 12.07
CA SER A 103 6.48 -7.19 11.63
C SER A 103 6.51 -8.74 11.49
N PHE A 104 5.43 -9.31 10.96
CA PHE A 104 5.21 -10.75 10.75
C PHE A 104 5.15 -11.58 12.05
N LYS A 105 4.90 -10.98 13.22
CA LYS A 105 4.78 -11.68 14.50
C LYS A 105 3.34 -12.14 14.72
N PRO A 106 3.04 -13.45 14.67
CA PRO A 106 1.64 -13.93 14.74
C PRO A 106 0.99 -13.70 16.10
N ARG A 107 1.77 -13.50 17.16
CA ARG A 107 1.28 -13.21 18.51
C ARG A 107 1.31 -11.74 18.88
N ALA A 108 1.44 -10.83 17.91
CA ALA A 108 1.36 -9.40 18.16
C ALA A 108 -0.01 -9.03 18.72
N LYS A 109 0.00 -8.13 19.73
CA LYS A 109 -1.21 -7.56 20.35
C LYS A 109 -0.96 -6.07 20.60
N SER A 110 -1.88 -5.22 20.18
CA SER A 110 -1.84 -3.79 20.44
C SER A 110 -2.56 -3.41 21.74
N ILE A 111 -2.38 -2.17 22.18
CA ILE A 111 -3.13 -1.59 23.31
C ILE A 111 -4.63 -1.53 23.00
N ALA A 112 -4.99 -1.28 21.73
CA ALA A 112 -6.38 -1.29 21.25
C ALA A 112 -6.96 -2.71 21.03
N ALA A 113 -6.35 -3.73 21.63
CA ALA A 113 -6.75 -5.13 21.54
C ALA A 113 -6.74 -5.74 20.12
N ALA A 114 -6.11 -5.09 19.13
CA ALA A 114 -5.88 -5.69 17.82
C ALA A 114 -4.89 -6.86 17.95
N ARG A 115 -5.10 -7.93 17.17
CA ARG A 115 -4.37 -9.20 17.32
C ARG A 115 -3.87 -9.77 16.00
N GLY A 116 -2.78 -10.50 16.10
CA GLY A 116 -2.26 -11.35 15.04
C GLY A 116 -1.50 -10.62 13.95
N LEU A 117 -1.26 -11.29 12.84
CA LEU A 117 -0.43 -10.81 11.75
C LEU A 117 -0.94 -9.51 11.12
N LEU A 118 -2.25 -9.37 11.01
CA LEU A 118 -2.91 -8.22 10.37
C LEU A 118 -3.62 -7.31 11.39
N GLN A 119 -3.34 -7.48 12.69
CA GLN A 119 -3.81 -6.60 13.77
C GLN A 119 -5.32 -6.28 13.68
N LEU A 120 -6.13 -7.31 13.46
CA LEU A 120 -7.58 -7.14 13.48
C LEU A 120 -8.08 -6.99 14.91
N THR A 121 -8.96 -6.02 15.13
CA THR A 121 -9.72 -5.95 16.39
C THR A 121 -10.76 -7.08 16.43
N PRO A 122 -11.16 -7.57 17.63
CA PRO A 122 -12.21 -8.57 17.74
C PRO A 122 -13.51 -8.19 17.01
N ASP A 123 -13.92 -6.92 17.11
CA ASP A 123 -15.15 -6.42 16.46
C ASP A 123 -15.04 -6.47 14.93
N THR A 124 -13.90 -6.04 14.37
CA THR A 124 -13.65 -6.12 12.93
C THR A 124 -13.62 -7.59 12.48
N ALA A 125 -12.94 -8.44 13.23
CA ALA A 125 -12.86 -9.87 12.90
C ALA A 125 -14.24 -10.55 12.96
N ALA A 126 -15.05 -10.27 13.99
CA ALA A 126 -16.41 -10.82 14.14
C ALA A 126 -17.34 -10.39 12.98
N ARG A 127 -17.23 -9.13 12.52
CA ARG A 127 -18.01 -8.62 11.38
C ARG A 127 -17.79 -9.46 10.13
N TYR A 128 -16.56 -9.89 9.87
CA TYR A 128 -16.20 -10.61 8.64
C TYR A 128 -16.17 -12.14 8.80
N ALA A 129 -16.18 -12.65 10.03
CA ALA A 129 -16.09 -14.08 10.32
C ALA A 129 -17.27 -14.87 9.73
N SER A 130 -18.49 -14.36 9.87
CA SER A 130 -19.70 -14.99 9.31
C SER A 130 -19.66 -15.11 7.76
N HIS A 131 -19.05 -14.16 7.08
CA HIS A 131 -18.92 -14.17 5.62
C HIS A 131 -18.03 -15.31 5.09
N VAL A 132 -17.27 -15.94 5.98
CA VAL A 132 -16.35 -17.04 5.63
C VAL A 132 -16.62 -18.31 6.42
N GLY A 133 -17.80 -18.42 7.06
CA GLY A 133 -18.22 -19.61 7.77
C GLY A 133 -17.56 -19.81 9.16
N LEU A 134 -16.95 -18.79 9.73
CA LEU A 134 -16.32 -18.83 11.05
C LEU A 134 -17.32 -18.34 12.13
N ASN A 135 -18.34 -19.16 12.42
CA ASN A 135 -19.45 -18.76 13.32
C ASN A 135 -19.08 -18.73 14.80
N ASN A 136 -17.97 -19.31 15.23
CA ASN A 136 -17.53 -19.42 16.63
C ASN A 136 -16.11 -18.86 16.81
N LEU A 137 -15.80 -17.73 16.15
CA LEU A 137 -14.50 -17.11 16.25
C LEU A 137 -14.24 -16.63 17.69
N ARG A 138 -13.12 -17.07 18.27
CA ARG A 138 -12.60 -16.56 19.53
C ARG A 138 -11.45 -15.61 19.27
N ASP A 139 -11.22 -14.70 20.18
CA ASP A 139 -10.14 -13.71 20.10
C ASP A 139 -8.76 -14.33 19.87
N GLU A 140 -8.50 -15.49 20.51
CA GLU A 140 -7.25 -16.26 20.39
C GLU A 140 -7.04 -16.85 19.00
N ASP A 141 -8.11 -17.07 18.24
CA ASP A 141 -7.98 -17.61 16.88
C ASP A 141 -7.34 -16.61 15.92
N LEU A 142 -7.35 -15.30 16.27
CA LEU A 142 -6.66 -14.24 15.50
C LEU A 142 -5.13 -14.34 15.54
N TYR A 143 -4.57 -15.08 16.51
CA TYR A 143 -3.14 -15.37 16.57
C TYR A 143 -2.71 -16.51 15.63
N ARG A 144 -3.68 -17.25 15.06
CA ARG A 144 -3.40 -18.24 14.03
C ARG A 144 -3.15 -17.54 12.69
N PRO A 145 -1.99 -17.78 12.05
CA PRO A 145 -1.66 -17.13 10.79
C PRO A 145 -2.75 -17.24 9.73
N GLU A 146 -3.30 -18.45 9.55
CA GLU A 146 -4.33 -18.74 8.55
C GLU A 146 -5.60 -17.94 8.80
N THR A 147 -6.05 -17.85 10.06
CA THR A 147 -7.24 -17.09 10.44
C THR A 147 -7.03 -15.59 10.24
N SER A 148 -5.89 -15.07 10.69
CA SER A 148 -5.55 -13.65 10.54
C SER A 148 -5.46 -13.25 9.05
N ILE A 149 -4.80 -14.06 8.22
CA ILE A 149 -4.66 -13.83 6.78
C ILE A 149 -6.00 -13.92 6.07
N LEU A 150 -6.82 -14.93 6.39
CA LEU A 150 -8.16 -15.09 5.83
C LEU A 150 -9.01 -13.85 6.09
N LEU A 151 -9.20 -13.50 7.37
CA LEU A 151 -10.07 -12.38 7.76
C LEU A 151 -9.53 -11.02 7.29
N GLY A 152 -8.21 -10.81 7.38
CA GLY A 152 -7.59 -9.60 6.85
C GLY A 152 -7.75 -9.46 5.33
N SER A 153 -7.65 -10.56 4.59
CA SER A 153 -7.89 -10.55 3.14
C SER A 153 -9.35 -10.26 2.79
N VAL A 154 -10.31 -10.74 3.60
CA VAL A 154 -11.74 -10.41 3.44
C VAL A 154 -11.97 -8.93 3.68
N TYR A 155 -11.43 -8.39 4.76
CA TYR A 155 -11.56 -6.95 5.08
C TYR A 155 -10.93 -6.08 4.00
N LEU A 156 -9.72 -6.40 3.54
CA LEU A 156 -9.05 -5.66 2.47
C LEU A 156 -9.82 -5.72 1.15
N ALA A 157 -10.45 -6.84 0.83
CA ALA A 157 -11.31 -6.95 -0.36
C ALA A 157 -12.53 -6.03 -0.27
N GLU A 158 -13.14 -5.93 0.92
CA GLU A 158 -14.24 -5.00 1.15
C GLU A 158 -13.80 -3.55 0.95
N LEU A 159 -12.66 -3.17 1.52
CA LEU A 159 -12.10 -1.83 1.36
C LEU A 159 -11.72 -1.53 -0.10
N ALA A 160 -11.14 -2.50 -0.82
CA ALA A 160 -10.79 -2.35 -2.23
C ALA A 160 -12.02 -2.17 -3.12
N ARG A 161 -13.15 -2.78 -2.76
CA ARG A 161 -14.43 -2.59 -3.46
C ARG A 161 -15.02 -1.19 -3.20
N GLN A 162 -14.86 -0.66 -1.99
CA GLN A 162 -15.31 0.70 -1.64
C GLN A 162 -14.43 1.77 -2.31
N PHE A 163 -13.13 1.53 -2.42
CA PHE A 163 -12.14 2.48 -2.94
C PHE A 163 -11.37 1.91 -4.15
N PRO A 164 -12.06 1.63 -5.27
CA PRO A 164 -11.45 0.99 -6.43
C PRO A 164 -10.33 1.86 -7.03
N ASN A 165 -9.24 1.20 -7.43
CA ASN A 165 -8.07 1.82 -8.08
C ASN A 165 -7.35 2.90 -7.25
N LEU A 166 -7.53 2.89 -5.94
CA LEU A 166 -6.84 3.79 -5.01
C LEU A 166 -6.37 3.04 -3.76
N PRO A 167 -5.28 2.27 -3.85
CA PRO A 167 -4.76 1.50 -2.72
C PRO A 167 -4.42 2.37 -1.51
N GLU A 168 -4.07 3.64 -1.70
CA GLU A 168 -3.85 4.60 -0.62
C GLU A 168 -5.11 4.78 0.25
N ALA A 169 -6.30 4.82 -0.37
CA ALA A 169 -7.55 4.93 0.35
C ALA A 169 -7.89 3.62 1.09
N VAL A 170 -7.58 2.46 0.49
CA VAL A 170 -7.71 1.15 1.16
C VAL A 170 -6.83 1.10 2.41
N VAL A 171 -5.57 1.49 2.28
CA VAL A 171 -4.60 1.53 3.39
C VAL A 171 -5.02 2.54 4.45
N ALA A 172 -5.46 3.72 4.04
CA ALA A 172 -5.95 4.74 4.97
C ALA A 172 -7.18 4.28 5.74
N SER A 173 -8.12 3.55 5.08
CA SER A 173 -9.32 3.00 5.72
C SER A 173 -8.97 1.91 6.72
N TYR A 174 -8.00 1.08 6.40
CA TYR A 174 -7.54 0.01 7.29
C TYR A 174 -7.10 0.53 8.67
N ASN A 175 -6.40 1.66 8.69
CA ASN A 175 -5.91 2.29 9.93
C ASN A 175 -6.87 3.33 10.50
N GLY A 176 -7.45 4.19 9.66
CA GLY A 176 -8.21 5.37 10.08
C GLY A 176 -9.74 5.28 9.93
N GLY A 177 -10.25 4.17 9.38
CA GLY A 177 -11.68 3.92 9.17
C GLY A 177 -12.25 4.55 7.90
N GLU A 178 -13.24 3.87 7.33
CA GLU A 178 -13.85 4.18 6.03
C GLU A 178 -14.52 5.55 5.98
N ASP A 179 -15.22 5.94 7.05
CA ASP A 179 -15.92 7.23 7.12
C ASP A 179 -14.97 8.43 7.07
N ASN A 180 -13.80 8.30 7.70
CA ASN A 180 -12.76 9.32 7.63
C ASN A 180 -12.23 9.45 6.22
N VAL A 181 -11.95 8.31 5.57
CA VAL A 181 -11.43 8.27 4.20
C VAL A 181 -12.42 8.87 3.21
N ALA A 182 -13.72 8.58 3.35
CA ALA A 182 -14.75 9.21 2.52
C ALA A 182 -14.72 10.75 2.61
N ARG A 183 -14.52 11.30 3.82
CA ARG A 183 -14.36 12.75 4.01
C ARG A 183 -13.08 13.30 3.39
N TRP A 184 -11.97 12.58 3.51
CA TRP A 184 -10.69 13.00 2.92
C TRP A 184 -10.71 12.94 1.40
N LEU A 185 -11.33 11.92 0.81
CA LEU A 185 -11.56 11.82 -0.64
C LEU A 185 -12.39 12.99 -1.19
N LYS A 186 -13.42 13.41 -0.46
CA LYS A 186 -14.23 14.56 -0.84
C LYS A 186 -13.39 15.85 -0.87
N ARG A 187 -12.45 16.03 0.07
CA ARG A 187 -11.54 17.19 0.08
C ARG A 187 -10.49 17.10 -1.03
N ALA A 188 -9.93 15.91 -1.26
CA ALA A 188 -8.94 15.70 -2.31
C ALA A 188 -9.48 16.04 -3.73
N GLY A 189 -10.80 16.04 -3.93
CA GLY A 189 -11.50 16.41 -5.18
C GLY A 189 -11.13 15.59 -6.41
N ARG A 190 -9.94 14.96 -6.43
CA ARG A 190 -9.39 14.12 -7.48
C ARG A 190 -8.80 12.86 -6.86
N ARG A 191 -8.82 11.76 -7.63
CA ARG A 191 -8.26 10.47 -7.18
C ARG A 191 -6.77 10.33 -7.55
N ASP A 192 -6.00 11.42 -7.53
CA ASP A 192 -4.55 11.30 -7.58
C ASP A 192 -4.03 10.78 -6.24
N PRO A 193 -3.24 9.68 -6.25
CA PRO A 193 -2.79 9.02 -5.02
C PRO A 193 -1.98 9.94 -4.11
N GLY A 194 -1.11 10.78 -4.68
CA GLY A 194 -0.27 11.68 -3.89
C GLY A 194 -1.05 12.85 -3.29
N VAL A 195 -2.07 13.35 -4.00
CA VAL A 195 -2.99 14.38 -3.49
C VAL A 195 -3.86 13.79 -2.39
N PHE A 196 -4.42 12.60 -2.59
CA PHE A 196 -5.19 11.93 -1.55
C PHE A 196 -4.36 11.69 -0.27
N ALA A 197 -3.15 11.15 -0.41
CA ALA A 197 -2.26 10.91 0.72
C ALA A 197 -1.94 12.19 1.52
N ALA A 198 -1.82 13.33 0.83
CA ALA A 198 -1.63 14.64 1.47
C ALA A 198 -2.85 15.12 2.25
N GLU A 199 -4.07 14.78 1.78
CA GLU A 199 -5.34 15.14 2.40
C GLU A 199 -5.76 14.24 3.58
N VAL A 200 -5.03 13.15 3.85
CA VAL A 200 -5.26 12.32 5.04
C VAL A 200 -5.14 13.17 6.31
N GLY A 201 -6.25 13.30 7.05
CA GLY A 201 -6.36 14.30 8.10
C GLY A 201 -5.77 13.88 9.45
N PHE A 202 -5.57 12.58 9.70
CA PHE A 202 -4.91 12.10 10.91
C PHE A 202 -3.42 11.89 10.65
N GLU A 203 -2.57 12.50 11.46
CA GLU A 203 -1.11 12.39 11.28
C GLU A 203 -0.61 10.95 11.36
N GLU A 204 -1.15 10.16 12.29
CA GLU A 204 -0.85 8.74 12.40
C GLU A 204 -1.20 7.98 11.12
N THR A 205 -2.43 8.16 10.61
CA THR A 205 -2.89 7.50 9.39
C THR A 205 -2.11 7.98 8.15
N LYS A 206 -1.76 9.26 8.09
CA LYS A 206 -0.91 9.81 7.01
C LYS A 206 0.46 9.14 6.98
N LYS A 207 1.10 8.99 8.13
CA LYS A 207 2.38 8.26 8.28
C LYS A 207 2.21 6.78 7.93
N TYR A 208 1.14 6.17 8.39
CA TYR A 208 0.81 4.78 8.08
C TYR A 208 0.69 4.55 6.57
N VAL A 209 -0.07 5.39 5.87
CA VAL A 209 -0.21 5.33 4.40
C VAL A 209 1.16 5.44 3.72
N ALA A 210 1.97 6.42 4.10
CA ALA A 210 3.28 6.62 3.49
C ALA A 210 4.19 5.39 3.67
N ILE A 211 4.20 4.79 4.87
CA ILE A 211 5.03 3.61 5.17
C ILE A 211 4.50 2.37 4.44
N VAL A 212 3.21 2.10 4.51
CA VAL A 212 2.62 0.91 3.87
C VAL A 212 2.75 0.99 2.35
N MET A 213 2.53 2.16 1.75
CA MET A 213 2.66 2.33 0.31
C MET A 213 4.12 2.24 -0.16
N ALA A 214 5.07 2.71 0.64
CA ALA A 214 6.49 2.49 0.39
C ALA A 214 6.85 0.99 0.44
N ASN A 215 6.37 0.27 1.46
CA ASN A 215 6.54 -1.18 1.57
C ASN A 215 5.87 -1.91 0.40
N TYR A 216 4.64 -1.53 0.04
CA TYR A 216 3.90 -2.13 -1.07
C TYR A 216 4.67 -1.98 -2.39
N ARG A 217 5.19 -0.80 -2.65
CA ARG A 217 6.06 -0.58 -3.81
C ARG A 217 7.29 -1.48 -3.79
N ALA A 218 7.99 -1.57 -2.66
CA ALA A 218 9.14 -2.46 -2.55
C ALA A 218 8.76 -3.92 -2.84
N TYR A 219 7.64 -4.39 -2.32
CA TYR A 219 7.14 -5.72 -2.65
C TYR A 219 6.77 -5.89 -4.13
N GLN A 220 6.25 -4.84 -4.78
CA GLN A 220 5.97 -4.87 -6.22
C GLN A 220 7.24 -4.97 -7.09
N GLU A 221 8.31 -4.31 -6.69
CA GLU A 221 9.60 -4.39 -7.37
C GLU A 221 10.30 -5.74 -7.16
N LEU A 222 10.19 -6.31 -5.95
CA LEU A 222 10.89 -7.53 -5.56
C LEU A 222 10.15 -8.82 -5.93
N TYR A 223 8.82 -8.78 -6.01
CA TYR A 223 7.99 -9.99 -6.15
C TYR A 223 6.95 -9.87 -7.25
N THR A 224 6.64 -11.02 -7.85
CA THR A 224 5.47 -11.19 -8.73
C THR A 224 4.17 -11.19 -7.92
N ASN A 225 3.01 -11.18 -8.60
CA ASN A 225 1.70 -11.20 -7.93
C ASN A 225 1.47 -12.47 -7.09
N ASP A 226 2.15 -13.57 -7.42
CA ASP A 226 2.11 -14.81 -6.64
C ASP A 226 3.27 -14.91 -5.64
N LEU A 227 3.88 -13.78 -5.30
CA LEU A 227 4.95 -13.62 -4.33
C LEU A 227 6.20 -14.47 -4.61
N ARG A 228 6.52 -14.71 -5.88
CA ARG A 228 7.83 -15.25 -6.27
C ARG A 228 8.82 -14.12 -6.44
N PRO A 229 10.08 -14.30 -6.02
CA PRO A 229 11.11 -13.29 -6.28
C PRO A 229 11.23 -12.99 -7.77
N ARG A 230 11.32 -11.70 -8.11
CA ARG A 230 11.68 -11.28 -9.48
C ARG A 230 13.16 -11.52 -9.69
N ARG A 231 13.52 -12.01 -10.87
CA ARG A 231 14.92 -12.20 -11.30
C ARG A 231 15.46 -10.91 -11.87
#